data_acc2a329f0a40691a2cd535fa737c3e2
#
_entry.id   acc2a329f0a40691a2cd535fa737c3e2
#
_cell.length_a   1.000
_cell.length_b   1.000
_cell.length_c   1.000
_cell.angle_alpha   90.00
_cell.angle_beta   90.00
_cell.angle_gamma   90.00
#
_symmetry.space_group_name_H-M   'P 1'
#
loop_
_entity.id
_entity.type
_entity.pdbx_description
1 polymer ?
#
loop_
_entity_poly.entity_id
_entity_poly.type
_entity_poly.pdbx_seq_one_letter_code
_entity_poly.pdbx_strand_id
1 'polypeptide(L)'
;WNANYATYLLLNPHANWQDLEKRIPEYMQSKSTETGMEDGNYVTFHLVPLKDLHLRSTVAGNFEPNGDIRDLYVLGTVALLLLLIGCSIYVNLTTAASAERAREVGVQKVLGAGQTSLSWQHLSESGFLTFGALVLSIFLAYLILPVFNRLFDRPLTMDPMVQPVAWAGLMGLGIVITMVAGFYPAWVISRFRPIKVLKGQFKMSASGLWLRKSLLVFQFAISILLIISTLLLRGQM
;
A
#
# COMPACT_ATOMS: atom_id res chain seq x y z
N TRP A 1 34.96 9.44 26.32
CA TRP A 1 34.75 8.32 25.35
C TRP A 1 34.08 8.87 24.09
N ASN A 2 34.83 8.91 22.99
CA ASN A 2 34.23 9.14 21.67
C ASN A 2 33.91 7.76 21.04
N ALA A 3 32.70 7.27 21.25
CA ALA A 3 32.25 6.02 20.69
C ALA A 3 31.74 6.27 19.23
N ASN A 4 32.65 6.50 18.31
CA ASN A 4 32.37 6.77 16.91
C ASN A 4 32.43 5.50 16.02
N TYR A 5 32.42 4.32 16.63
CA TYR A 5 32.57 3.07 15.89
C TYR A 5 31.32 2.22 16.02
N ALA A 6 30.78 1.81 14.85
CA ALA A 6 29.75 0.78 14.79
C ALA A 6 30.44 -0.59 14.97
N THR A 7 30.03 -1.35 15.98
CA THR A 7 30.57 -2.69 16.24
C THR A 7 29.54 -3.75 15.89
N TYR A 8 29.91 -4.67 15.02
CA TYR A 8 29.07 -5.80 14.62
C TYR A 8 29.57 -7.07 15.27
N LEU A 9 28.66 -7.87 15.83
CA LEU A 9 28.93 -9.15 16.45
C LEU A 9 28.30 -10.27 15.62
N LEU A 10 29.11 -11.23 15.21
CA LEU A 10 28.61 -12.46 14.62
C LEU A 10 28.44 -13.50 15.73
N LEU A 11 27.20 -13.84 16.03
CA LEU A 11 26.88 -14.84 17.05
C LEU A 11 26.85 -16.25 16.45
N ASN A 12 27.18 -17.26 17.29
CA ASN A 12 26.96 -18.66 16.92
C ASN A 12 25.47 -18.88 16.64
N PRO A 13 25.09 -19.73 15.64
CA PRO A 13 23.69 -20.00 15.28
C PRO A 13 22.78 -20.43 16.44
N HIS A 14 23.34 -21.00 17.50
CA HIS A 14 22.62 -21.46 18.70
C HIS A 14 22.67 -20.47 19.86
N ALA A 15 23.37 -19.33 19.72
CA ALA A 15 23.46 -18.34 20.79
C ALA A 15 22.23 -17.43 20.81
N ASN A 16 21.69 -17.22 22.01
CA ASN A 16 20.60 -16.26 22.22
C ASN A 16 21.22 -14.87 22.48
N TRP A 17 20.97 -13.93 21.59
CA TRP A 17 21.48 -12.57 21.70
C TRP A 17 20.92 -11.82 22.92
N GLN A 18 19.69 -12.15 23.35
CA GLN A 18 19.06 -11.54 24.52
C GLN A 18 19.77 -11.94 25.84
N ASP A 19 20.27 -13.16 25.91
CA ASP A 19 21.03 -13.60 27.08
C ASP A 19 22.43 -12.99 27.10
N LEU A 20 23.01 -12.73 25.93
CA LEU A 20 24.26 -12.00 25.81
C LEU A 20 24.06 -10.55 26.25
N GLU A 21 23.02 -9.87 25.80
CA GLU A 21 22.71 -8.50 26.18
C GLU A 21 22.63 -8.31 27.70
N LYS A 22 21.98 -9.25 28.40
CA LYS A 22 21.89 -9.23 29.89
C LYS A 22 23.21 -9.39 30.60
N ARG A 23 24.19 -10.06 30.02
CA ARG A 23 25.53 -10.30 30.60
C ARG A 23 26.50 -9.17 30.33
N ILE A 24 26.29 -8.35 29.32
CA ILE A 24 27.18 -7.24 28.94
C ILE A 24 27.39 -6.27 30.12
N PRO A 25 26.35 -5.79 30.84
CA PRO A 25 26.53 -4.88 31.98
C PRO A 25 27.41 -5.45 33.08
N GLU A 26 27.22 -6.72 33.45
CA GLU A 26 28.03 -7.40 34.46
C GLU A 26 29.51 -7.49 34.05
N TYR A 27 29.75 -7.86 32.79
CA TYR A 27 31.10 -7.93 32.24
C TYR A 27 31.78 -6.55 32.20
N MET A 28 31.05 -5.51 31.76
CA MET A 28 31.55 -4.16 31.69
C MET A 28 31.85 -3.60 33.10
N GLN A 29 31.02 -3.91 34.10
CA GLN A 29 31.21 -3.54 35.47
C GLN A 29 32.47 -4.22 36.08
N SER A 30 32.72 -5.49 35.73
CA SER A 30 33.93 -6.20 36.16
C SER A 30 35.22 -5.63 35.55
N LYS A 31 35.12 -4.94 34.41
CA LYS A 31 36.24 -4.32 33.68
C LYS A 31 36.34 -2.81 33.87
N SER A 32 35.43 -2.17 34.61
CA SER A 32 35.36 -0.73 34.80
C SER A 32 36.65 -0.16 35.40
N THR A 33 37.31 -0.90 36.28
CA THR A 33 38.58 -0.52 36.90
C THR A 33 39.76 -0.46 35.91
N GLU A 34 39.72 -1.29 34.84
CA GLU A 34 40.75 -1.28 33.79
C GLU A 34 40.49 -0.20 32.72
N THR A 35 39.26 0.26 32.57
CA THR A 35 38.84 1.22 31.52
C THR A 35 38.82 2.67 31.95
N GLY A 36 39.16 2.98 33.22
CA GLY A 36 39.25 4.36 33.75
C GLY A 36 37.89 5.08 33.80
N MET A 37 36.79 4.34 33.88
CA MET A 37 35.48 4.92 34.15
C MET A 37 35.39 5.30 35.62
N GLU A 38 35.31 6.60 35.90
CA GLU A 38 35.08 7.13 37.25
C GLU A 38 33.69 6.70 37.75
N ASP A 39 33.59 6.48 39.07
CA ASP A 39 32.36 6.11 39.76
C ASP A 39 31.23 7.09 39.40
N GLY A 40 30.20 6.58 38.70
CA GLY A 40 28.99 7.33 38.39
C GLY A 40 28.60 7.41 36.90
N ASN A 41 29.51 7.09 36.00
CA ASN A 41 29.17 7.03 34.55
C ASN A 41 28.86 5.60 34.11
N TYR A 42 27.60 5.34 33.74
CA TYR A 42 27.15 4.06 33.21
C TYR A 42 27.04 4.12 31.70
N VAL A 43 27.72 3.22 31.01
CA VAL A 43 27.52 2.99 29.56
C VAL A 43 26.65 1.73 29.38
N THR A 44 25.48 1.91 28.83
CA THR A 44 24.59 0.79 28.56
C THR A 44 24.75 0.39 27.10
N PHE A 45 25.04 -0.88 26.84
CA PHE A 45 25.13 -1.43 25.50
C PHE A 45 23.85 -2.18 25.18
N HIS A 46 23.27 -1.87 24.04
CA HIS A 46 22.11 -2.56 23.50
C HIS A 46 22.50 -3.32 22.23
N LEU A 47 22.13 -4.58 22.17
CA LEU A 47 22.29 -5.40 20.96
C LEU A 47 21.04 -5.26 20.11
N VAL A 48 21.21 -4.83 18.87
CA VAL A 48 20.11 -4.71 17.91
C VAL A 48 20.35 -5.71 16.78
N PRO A 49 19.40 -6.63 16.49
CA PRO A 49 19.50 -7.52 15.35
C PRO A 49 19.67 -6.72 14.05
N LEU A 50 20.57 -7.15 13.18
CA LEU A 50 20.88 -6.46 11.92
C LEU A 50 19.62 -6.22 11.06
N LYS A 51 18.66 -7.12 11.11
CA LYS A 51 17.39 -7.01 10.41
C LYS A 51 16.50 -5.86 10.92
N ASP A 52 16.62 -5.53 12.19
CA ASP A 52 15.83 -4.48 12.85
C ASP A 52 16.55 -3.12 12.84
N LEU A 53 17.83 -3.09 12.46
CA LEU A 53 18.67 -1.90 12.48
C LEU A 53 18.09 -0.78 11.58
N HIS A 54 17.62 -1.13 10.40
CA HIS A 54 17.14 -0.15 9.41
C HIS A 54 15.80 0.50 9.79
N LEU A 55 14.89 -0.24 10.42
CA LEU A 55 13.51 0.22 10.67
C LEU A 55 13.16 0.48 12.13
N ARG A 56 13.98 -0.01 13.08
CA ARG A 56 13.66 0.04 14.51
C ARG A 56 14.76 0.64 15.37
N SER A 57 15.92 0.97 14.81
CA SER A 57 17.01 1.56 15.57
C SER A 57 16.80 3.05 15.76
N THR A 58 16.82 3.50 17.02
CA THR A 58 16.82 4.92 17.41
C THR A 58 18.24 5.46 17.59
N VAL A 59 19.27 4.66 17.28
CA VAL A 59 20.67 5.04 17.51
C VAL A 59 21.12 6.02 16.42
N ALA A 60 21.49 7.22 16.82
CA ALA A 60 22.13 8.19 15.93
C ALA A 60 23.55 7.73 15.59
N GLY A 61 23.90 7.72 14.29
CA GLY A 61 25.26 7.36 13.84
C GLY A 61 25.36 6.04 13.07
N ASN A 62 24.24 5.47 12.61
CA ASN A 62 24.29 4.35 11.68
C ASN A 62 24.81 4.79 10.30
N PHE A 63 25.53 3.91 9.60
CA PHE A 63 26.06 4.14 8.25
C PHE A 63 24.96 4.42 7.21
N GLU A 64 23.73 3.97 7.48
CA GLU A 64 22.55 4.24 6.64
C GLU A 64 21.55 5.09 7.42
N PRO A 65 20.86 6.03 6.73
CA PRO A 65 19.80 6.80 7.35
C PRO A 65 18.69 5.87 7.84
N ASN A 66 18.42 5.93 9.16
CA ASN A 66 17.35 5.14 9.77
C ASN A 66 15.99 5.49 9.15
N GLY A 67 15.26 4.48 8.69
CA GLY A 67 13.85 4.61 8.37
C GLY A 67 13.00 4.41 9.65
N ASP A 68 11.98 5.21 9.85
CA ASP A 68 11.01 4.94 10.92
C ASP A 68 9.92 4.00 10.39
N ILE A 69 9.69 2.90 11.09
CA ILE A 69 8.60 1.97 10.78
C ILE A 69 7.23 2.67 10.79
N ARG A 70 7.10 3.75 11.59
CA ARG A 70 5.89 4.57 11.63
C ARG A 70 5.63 5.27 10.31
N ASP A 71 6.68 5.80 9.67
CA ASP A 71 6.58 6.45 8.36
C ASP A 71 6.09 5.46 7.31
N LEU A 72 6.57 4.21 7.36
CA LEU A 72 6.13 3.15 6.47
C LEU A 72 4.64 2.83 6.65
N TYR A 73 4.15 2.75 7.90
CA TYR A 73 2.73 2.54 8.17
C TYR A 73 1.87 3.74 7.73
N VAL A 74 2.34 4.96 7.96
CA VAL A 74 1.63 6.17 7.51
C VAL A 74 1.52 6.20 5.99
N LEU A 75 2.64 6.04 5.29
CA LEU A 75 2.66 6.02 3.82
C LEU A 75 1.83 4.87 3.26
N GLY A 76 1.93 3.67 3.84
CA GLY A 76 1.13 2.51 3.46
C GLY A 76 -0.37 2.74 3.65
N THR A 77 -0.75 3.38 4.77
CA THR A 77 -2.16 3.73 5.03
C THR A 77 -2.68 4.75 4.02
N VAL A 78 -1.90 5.80 3.74
CA VAL A 78 -2.27 6.81 2.72
C VAL A 78 -2.41 6.16 1.35
N ALA A 79 -1.46 5.30 0.95
CA ALA A 79 -1.53 4.57 -0.32
C ALA A 79 -2.78 3.68 -0.40
N LEU A 80 -3.12 2.97 0.68
CA LEU A 80 -4.33 2.15 0.75
C LEU A 80 -5.61 3.01 0.62
N LEU A 81 -5.68 4.15 1.31
CA LEU A 81 -6.82 5.06 1.22
C LEU A 81 -6.98 5.61 -0.20
N LEU A 82 -5.90 6.02 -0.85
CA LEU A 82 -5.93 6.48 -2.24
C LEU A 82 -6.39 5.37 -3.19
N LEU A 83 -5.96 4.13 -2.97
CA LEU A 83 -6.40 2.98 -3.75
C LEU A 83 -7.90 2.73 -3.58
N LEU A 84 -8.42 2.80 -2.36
CA LEU A 84 -9.85 2.65 -2.07
C LEU A 84 -10.69 3.75 -2.74
N ILE A 85 -10.20 5.00 -2.76
CA ILE A 85 -10.81 6.10 -3.50
C ILE A 85 -10.86 5.76 -5.00
N GLY A 86 -9.74 5.34 -5.58
CA GLY A 86 -9.66 4.96 -6.99
C GLY A 86 -10.63 3.84 -7.36
N CYS A 87 -10.69 2.77 -6.56
CA CYS A 87 -11.65 1.68 -6.73
C CYS A 87 -13.11 2.18 -6.64
N SER A 88 -13.40 3.07 -5.68
CA SER A 88 -14.74 3.65 -5.52
C SER A 88 -15.16 4.48 -6.72
N ILE A 89 -14.25 5.29 -7.28
CA ILE A 89 -14.49 6.08 -8.50
C ILE A 89 -14.77 5.15 -9.66
N TYR A 90 -13.94 4.11 -9.85
CA TYR A 90 -14.12 3.15 -10.93
C TYR A 90 -15.48 2.43 -10.85
N VAL A 91 -15.85 1.93 -9.68
CA VAL A 91 -17.17 1.29 -9.43
C VAL A 91 -18.31 2.26 -9.75
N ASN A 92 -18.22 3.52 -9.29
CA ASN A 92 -19.22 4.53 -9.53
C ASN A 92 -19.38 4.86 -11.02
N LEU A 93 -18.26 5.04 -11.73
CA LEU A 93 -18.25 5.37 -13.16
C LEU A 93 -18.78 4.19 -14.00
N THR A 94 -18.29 2.98 -13.74
CA THR A 94 -18.71 1.78 -14.48
C THR A 94 -20.17 1.44 -14.22
N THR A 95 -20.64 1.63 -12.98
CA THR A 95 -22.07 1.44 -12.66
C THR A 95 -22.95 2.50 -13.34
N ALA A 96 -22.47 3.74 -13.49
CA ALA A 96 -23.18 4.76 -14.25
C ALA A 96 -23.26 4.43 -15.75
N ALA A 97 -22.13 4.02 -16.35
CA ALA A 97 -22.05 3.61 -17.74
C ALA A 97 -22.83 2.31 -18.03
N SER A 98 -23.11 1.49 -17.01
CA SER A 98 -23.88 0.25 -17.16
C SER A 98 -25.30 0.47 -17.68
N ALA A 99 -25.87 1.65 -17.44
CA ALA A 99 -27.19 2.01 -17.97
C ALA A 99 -27.19 2.15 -19.50
N GLU A 100 -26.12 2.70 -20.07
CA GLU A 100 -25.95 2.84 -21.53
C GLU A 100 -25.69 1.47 -22.18
N ARG A 101 -24.88 0.63 -21.54
CA ARG A 101 -24.58 -0.73 -22.01
C ARG A 101 -25.70 -1.74 -21.75
N ALA A 102 -26.73 -1.37 -20.96
CA ALA A 102 -27.83 -2.27 -20.63
C ALA A 102 -28.54 -2.82 -21.87
N ARG A 103 -28.71 -1.99 -22.92
CA ARG A 103 -29.35 -2.40 -24.17
C ARG A 103 -28.55 -3.45 -24.93
N GLU A 104 -27.22 -3.28 -25.00
CA GLU A 104 -26.30 -4.22 -25.63
C GLU A 104 -26.34 -5.58 -24.90
N VAL A 105 -26.23 -5.56 -23.57
CA VAL A 105 -26.32 -6.75 -22.72
C VAL A 105 -27.70 -7.42 -22.86
N GLY A 106 -28.77 -6.63 -23.01
CA GLY A 106 -30.12 -7.14 -23.27
C GLY A 106 -30.19 -7.93 -24.57
N VAL A 107 -29.61 -7.42 -25.65
CA VAL A 107 -29.54 -8.11 -26.98
C VAL A 107 -28.68 -9.37 -26.86
N GLN A 108 -27.50 -9.32 -26.24
CA GLN A 108 -26.64 -10.49 -26.06
C GLN A 108 -27.37 -11.63 -25.31
N LYS A 109 -28.17 -11.29 -24.30
CA LYS A 109 -28.96 -12.28 -23.55
C LYS A 109 -30.07 -12.89 -24.37
N VAL A 110 -30.76 -12.11 -25.23
CA VAL A 110 -31.78 -12.64 -26.14
C VAL A 110 -31.14 -13.60 -27.14
N LEU A 111 -29.90 -13.36 -27.55
CA LEU A 111 -29.10 -14.25 -28.39
C LEU A 111 -28.50 -15.46 -27.65
N GLY A 112 -28.81 -15.63 -26.35
CA GLY A 112 -28.44 -16.81 -25.58
C GLY A 112 -27.18 -16.63 -24.68
N ALA A 113 -26.63 -15.42 -24.53
CA ALA A 113 -25.49 -15.19 -23.65
C ALA A 113 -25.85 -15.45 -22.16
N GLY A 114 -25.10 -16.34 -21.51
CA GLY A 114 -25.27 -16.66 -20.10
C GLY A 114 -24.76 -15.55 -19.19
N GLN A 115 -25.26 -15.50 -17.95
CA GLN A 115 -24.83 -14.51 -16.95
C GLN A 115 -23.33 -14.60 -16.66
N THR A 116 -22.80 -15.81 -16.56
CA THR A 116 -21.37 -16.05 -16.29
C THR A 116 -20.49 -15.51 -17.40
N SER A 117 -20.86 -15.73 -18.65
CA SER A 117 -20.14 -15.23 -19.83
C SER A 117 -20.05 -13.70 -19.82
N LEU A 118 -21.17 -13.01 -19.54
CA LEU A 118 -21.23 -11.56 -19.45
C LEU A 118 -20.41 -11.01 -18.27
N SER A 119 -20.45 -11.71 -17.12
CA SER A 119 -19.63 -11.32 -15.97
C SER A 119 -18.14 -11.44 -16.27
N TRP A 120 -17.71 -12.53 -16.90
CA TRP A 120 -16.31 -12.73 -17.28
C TRP A 120 -15.84 -11.74 -18.34
N GLN A 121 -16.69 -11.42 -19.32
CA GLN A 121 -16.40 -10.39 -20.32
C GLN A 121 -16.12 -9.04 -19.64
N HIS A 122 -16.95 -8.63 -18.71
CA HIS A 122 -16.78 -7.36 -18.02
C HIS A 122 -15.60 -7.38 -17.06
N LEU A 123 -15.36 -8.51 -16.39
CA LEU A 123 -14.21 -8.68 -15.50
C LEU A 123 -12.89 -8.66 -16.27
N SER A 124 -12.83 -9.27 -17.46
CA SER A 124 -11.66 -9.20 -18.33
C SER A 124 -11.40 -7.78 -18.84
N GLU A 125 -12.42 -7.02 -19.22
CA GLU A 125 -12.31 -5.60 -19.56
C GLU A 125 -11.72 -4.79 -18.41
N SER A 126 -12.23 -5.00 -17.18
CA SER A 126 -11.68 -4.39 -15.96
C SER A 126 -10.22 -4.78 -15.72
N GLY A 127 -9.88 -6.04 -15.99
CA GLY A 127 -8.50 -6.54 -15.89
C GLY A 127 -7.57 -5.83 -16.87
N PHE A 128 -7.94 -5.70 -18.12
CA PHE A 128 -7.14 -4.97 -19.11
C PHE A 128 -6.90 -3.52 -18.69
N LEU A 129 -7.92 -2.82 -18.20
CA LEU A 129 -7.79 -1.44 -17.71
C LEU A 129 -6.88 -1.38 -16.49
N THR A 130 -7.01 -2.30 -15.55
CA THR A 130 -6.16 -2.35 -14.34
C THR A 130 -4.72 -2.60 -14.69
N PHE A 131 -4.42 -3.58 -15.55
CA PHE A 131 -3.04 -3.86 -15.95
C PHE A 131 -2.44 -2.76 -16.82
N GLY A 132 -3.23 -2.13 -17.69
CA GLY A 132 -2.80 -0.92 -18.40
C GLY A 132 -2.47 0.23 -17.46
N ALA A 133 -3.28 0.45 -16.43
CA ALA A 133 -3.01 1.44 -15.39
C ALA A 133 -1.76 1.10 -14.56
N LEU A 134 -1.49 -0.18 -14.25
CA LEU A 134 -0.27 -0.60 -13.57
C LEU A 134 0.97 -0.29 -14.41
N VAL A 135 0.96 -0.61 -15.70
CA VAL A 135 2.09 -0.28 -16.61
C VAL A 135 2.32 1.22 -16.64
N LEU A 136 1.24 2.01 -16.80
CA LEU A 136 1.33 3.47 -16.80
C LEU A 136 1.84 4.01 -15.46
N SER A 137 1.42 3.42 -14.32
CA SER A 137 1.87 3.85 -12.99
C SER A 137 3.36 3.62 -12.78
N ILE A 138 3.90 2.48 -13.25
CA ILE A 138 5.35 2.19 -13.20
C ILE A 138 6.12 3.21 -14.05
N PHE A 139 5.62 3.50 -15.26
CA PHE A 139 6.23 4.49 -16.14
C PHE A 139 6.24 5.89 -15.51
N LEU A 140 5.11 6.33 -14.93
CA LEU A 140 5.03 7.61 -14.23
C LEU A 140 5.92 7.64 -12.99
N ALA A 141 5.99 6.56 -12.22
CA ALA A 141 6.89 6.45 -11.07
C ALA A 141 8.35 6.64 -11.50
N TYR A 142 8.76 6.02 -12.61
CA TYR A 142 10.10 6.20 -13.18
C TYR A 142 10.39 7.67 -13.57
N LEU A 143 9.43 8.35 -14.18
CA LEU A 143 9.57 9.76 -14.56
C LEU A 143 9.64 10.71 -13.35
N ILE A 144 8.89 10.41 -12.29
CA ILE A 144 8.79 11.28 -11.10
C ILE A 144 9.94 11.04 -10.13
N LEU A 145 10.56 9.85 -10.15
CA LEU A 145 11.61 9.44 -9.22
C LEU A 145 12.76 10.46 -9.09
N PRO A 146 13.33 11.03 -10.19
CA PRO A 146 14.40 12.02 -10.06
C PRO A 146 13.98 13.31 -9.35
N VAL A 147 12.72 13.73 -9.56
CA VAL A 147 12.17 14.91 -8.89
C VAL A 147 11.99 14.62 -7.40
N PHE A 148 11.49 13.42 -7.06
CA PHE A 148 11.32 12.98 -5.69
C PHE A 148 12.66 12.91 -4.94
N ASN A 149 13.69 12.33 -5.56
CA ASN A 149 15.03 12.23 -5.00
C ASN A 149 15.64 13.60 -4.68
N ARG A 150 15.40 14.60 -5.53
CA ARG A 150 15.86 15.98 -5.29
C ARG A 150 15.11 16.67 -4.16
N LEU A 151 13.81 16.40 -4.01
CA LEU A 151 12.98 17.04 -2.98
C LEU A 151 13.24 16.48 -1.58
N PHE A 152 13.52 15.19 -1.48
CA PHE A 152 13.65 14.50 -0.20
C PHE A 152 15.10 14.17 0.16
N ASP A 153 16.06 14.55 -0.69
CA ASP A 153 17.49 14.26 -0.53
C ASP A 153 17.77 12.77 -0.22
N ARG A 154 17.04 11.89 -0.91
CA ARG A 154 17.11 10.43 -0.75
C ARG A 154 17.43 9.77 -2.09
N PRO A 155 18.47 8.94 -2.18
CA PRO A 155 18.82 8.22 -3.41
C PRO A 155 17.94 6.98 -3.58
N LEU A 156 16.64 7.19 -3.86
CA LEU A 156 15.75 6.07 -4.17
C LEU A 156 16.05 5.56 -5.59
N THR A 157 16.13 4.23 -5.73
CA THR A 157 16.37 3.55 -7.00
C THR A 157 15.21 2.63 -7.36
N MET A 158 15.15 2.22 -8.63
CA MET A 158 14.18 1.22 -9.10
C MET A 158 14.69 -0.23 -8.96
N ASP A 159 15.82 -0.45 -8.29
CA ASP A 159 16.42 -1.77 -8.12
C ASP A 159 15.46 -2.81 -7.51
N PRO A 160 14.58 -2.45 -6.54
CA PRO A 160 13.60 -3.41 -6.04
C PRO A 160 12.65 -3.96 -7.13
N MET A 161 12.41 -3.20 -8.21
CA MET A 161 11.58 -3.63 -9.34
C MET A 161 12.25 -4.72 -10.20
N VAL A 162 13.55 -4.94 -10.06
CA VAL A 162 14.25 -6.05 -10.75
C VAL A 162 13.95 -7.39 -10.08
N GLN A 163 13.52 -7.38 -8.83
CA GLN A 163 13.24 -8.60 -8.08
C GLN A 163 11.91 -9.25 -8.51
N PRO A 164 11.87 -10.58 -8.74
CA PRO A 164 10.63 -11.29 -9.10
C PRO A 164 9.50 -11.12 -8.08
N VAL A 165 9.85 -10.94 -6.80
CA VAL A 165 8.88 -10.74 -5.71
C VAL A 165 8.08 -9.43 -5.90
N ALA A 166 8.72 -8.35 -6.40
CA ALA A 166 8.03 -7.10 -6.68
C ALA A 166 6.98 -7.28 -7.80
N TRP A 167 7.32 -7.99 -8.87
CA TRP A 167 6.39 -8.31 -9.95
C TRP A 167 5.24 -9.20 -9.48
N ALA A 168 5.53 -10.22 -8.66
CA ALA A 168 4.48 -11.04 -8.06
C ALA A 168 3.53 -10.21 -7.18
N GLY A 169 4.06 -9.27 -6.40
CA GLY A 169 3.28 -8.33 -5.60
C GLY A 169 2.40 -7.42 -6.45
N LEU A 170 2.95 -6.81 -7.51
CA LEU A 170 2.21 -5.95 -8.44
C LEU A 170 1.11 -6.72 -9.19
N MET A 171 1.40 -7.92 -9.67
CA MET A 171 0.41 -8.78 -10.31
C MET A 171 -0.69 -9.18 -9.34
N GLY A 172 -0.33 -9.59 -8.12
CA GLY A 172 -1.29 -9.88 -7.06
C GLY A 172 -2.17 -8.69 -6.74
N LEU A 173 -1.59 -7.50 -6.62
CA LEU A 173 -2.33 -6.25 -6.41
C LEU A 173 -3.29 -5.97 -7.57
N GLY A 174 -2.85 -6.12 -8.82
CA GLY A 174 -3.68 -5.94 -10.00
C GLY A 174 -4.87 -6.90 -10.04
N ILE A 175 -4.67 -8.16 -9.66
CA ILE A 175 -5.74 -9.15 -9.55
C ILE A 175 -6.74 -8.75 -8.46
N VAL A 176 -6.26 -8.35 -7.28
CA VAL A 176 -7.12 -7.91 -6.17
C VAL A 176 -7.94 -6.68 -6.59
N ILE A 177 -7.33 -5.67 -7.20
CA ILE A 177 -8.04 -4.48 -7.69
C ILE A 177 -9.10 -4.86 -8.72
N THR A 178 -8.75 -5.71 -9.70
CA THR A 178 -9.69 -6.19 -10.72
C THR A 178 -10.88 -6.89 -10.08
N MET A 179 -10.64 -7.75 -9.08
CA MET A 179 -11.73 -8.44 -8.37
C MET A 179 -12.59 -7.48 -7.56
N VAL A 180 -11.99 -6.61 -6.75
CA VAL A 180 -12.72 -5.68 -5.88
C VAL A 180 -13.51 -4.65 -6.70
N ALA A 181 -12.89 -4.03 -7.69
CA ALA A 181 -13.49 -2.96 -8.46
C ALA A 181 -14.37 -3.46 -9.62
N GLY A 182 -14.00 -4.59 -10.25
CA GLY A 182 -14.70 -5.16 -11.41
C GLY A 182 -15.87 -6.09 -11.05
N PHE A 183 -15.82 -6.78 -9.91
CA PHE A 183 -16.83 -7.79 -9.56
C PHE A 183 -18.23 -7.21 -9.39
N TYR A 184 -18.36 -6.10 -8.66
CA TYR A 184 -19.69 -5.51 -8.41
C TYR A 184 -20.39 -5.03 -9.70
N PRO A 185 -19.75 -4.23 -10.57
CA PRO A 185 -20.37 -3.86 -11.85
C PRO A 185 -20.68 -5.08 -12.74
N ALA A 186 -19.78 -6.05 -12.82
CA ALA A 186 -19.99 -7.28 -13.58
C ALA A 186 -21.23 -8.04 -13.11
N TRP A 187 -21.40 -8.17 -11.80
CA TRP A 187 -22.55 -8.83 -11.20
C TRP A 187 -23.86 -8.06 -11.44
N VAL A 188 -23.84 -6.73 -11.34
CA VAL A 188 -25.01 -5.89 -11.60
C VAL A 188 -25.44 -6.01 -13.07
N ILE A 189 -24.50 -5.84 -13.99
CA ILE A 189 -24.77 -5.87 -15.45
C ILE A 189 -25.28 -7.25 -15.87
N SER A 190 -24.69 -8.33 -15.35
CA SER A 190 -25.08 -9.69 -15.68
C SER A 190 -26.49 -10.06 -15.22
N ARG A 191 -27.09 -9.34 -14.28
CA ARG A 191 -28.45 -9.58 -13.76
C ARG A 191 -29.56 -8.78 -14.44
N PHE A 192 -29.27 -7.97 -15.45
CA PHE A 192 -30.27 -7.21 -16.17
C PHE A 192 -31.29 -8.14 -16.86
N ARG A 193 -32.58 -7.78 -16.73
CA ARG A 193 -33.68 -8.47 -17.41
C ARG A 193 -33.89 -7.89 -18.79
N PRO A 194 -33.75 -8.68 -19.90
CA PRO A 194 -33.81 -8.18 -21.28
C PRO A 194 -35.11 -7.41 -21.60
N ILE A 195 -36.24 -7.94 -21.15
CA ILE A 195 -37.56 -7.37 -21.44
C ILE A 195 -37.70 -5.94 -20.92
N LYS A 196 -37.25 -5.67 -19.72
CA LYS A 196 -37.33 -4.32 -19.12
C LYS A 196 -36.39 -3.33 -19.80
N VAL A 197 -35.23 -3.80 -20.22
CA VAL A 197 -34.20 -2.97 -20.86
C VAL A 197 -34.64 -2.59 -22.29
N LEU A 198 -35.14 -3.54 -23.06
CA LEU A 198 -35.58 -3.31 -24.44
C LEU A 198 -36.84 -2.42 -24.53
N LYS A 199 -37.71 -2.43 -23.50
CA LYS A 199 -38.87 -1.52 -23.41
C LYS A 199 -38.51 -0.11 -22.93
N GLY A 200 -37.24 0.23 -22.76
CA GLY A 200 -36.81 1.57 -22.28
C GLY A 200 -37.16 1.87 -20.82
N GLN A 201 -37.65 0.89 -20.06
CA GLN A 201 -38.04 1.05 -18.64
C GLN A 201 -36.90 0.75 -17.69
N PHE A 202 -35.66 0.95 -18.15
CA PHE A 202 -34.50 0.70 -17.31
C PHE A 202 -34.35 1.82 -16.24
N LYS A 203 -34.62 1.47 -14.98
CA LYS A 203 -34.27 2.28 -13.81
C LYS A 203 -33.30 1.49 -12.97
N MET A 204 -32.19 2.11 -12.58
CA MET A 204 -31.30 1.52 -11.56
C MET A 204 -32.10 1.19 -10.31
N SER A 205 -31.83 0.03 -9.72
CA SER A 205 -32.46 -0.34 -8.45
C SER A 205 -32.13 0.68 -7.36
N ALA A 206 -33.04 0.87 -6.40
CA ALA A 206 -32.82 1.75 -5.27
C ALA A 206 -31.52 1.42 -4.50
N SER A 207 -31.20 0.11 -4.39
CA SER A 207 -29.96 -0.37 -3.78
C SER A 207 -28.70 0.06 -4.55
N GLY A 208 -28.72 0.05 -5.87
CA GLY A 208 -27.59 0.51 -6.70
C GLY A 208 -27.35 2.01 -6.59
N LEU A 209 -28.43 2.80 -6.52
CA LEU A 209 -28.34 4.25 -6.28
C LEU A 209 -27.83 4.58 -4.89
N TRP A 210 -28.25 3.81 -3.88
CA TRP A 210 -27.78 4.01 -2.50
C TRP A 210 -26.30 3.67 -2.37
N LEU A 211 -25.84 2.54 -2.93
CA LEU A 211 -24.41 2.18 -2.90
C LEU A 211 -23.55 3.26 -3.56
N ARG A 212 -23.97 3.74 -4.75
CA ARG A 212 -23.26 4.81 -5.45
C ARG A 212 -23.14 6.08 -4.60
N LYS A 213 -24.23 6.50 -3.95
CA LYS A 213 -24.21 7.67 -3.06
C LYS A 213 -23.31 7.46 -1.85
N SER A 214 -23.35 6.28 -1.22
CA SER A 214 -22.50 5.97 -0.07
C SER A 214 -21.02 5.95 -0.43
N LEU A 215 -20.65 5.39 -1.59
CA LEU A 215 -19.27 5.43 -2.10
C LEU A 215 -18.78 6.86 -2.36
N LEU A 216 -19.64 7.75 -2.89
CA LEU A 216 -19.29 9.16 -3.07
C LEU A 216 -19.05 9.85 -1.72
N VAL A 217 -19.95 9.65 -0.75
CA VAL A 217 -19.78 10.25 0.60
C VAL A 217 -18.49 9.73 1.24
N PHE A 218 -18.22 8.43 1.15
CA PHE A 218 -17.00 7.81 1.66
C PHE A 218 -15.74 8.41 1.02
N GLN A 219 -15.74 8.55 -0.31
CA GLN A 219 -14.63 9.17 -1.05
C GLN A 219 -14.37 10.61 -0.60
N PHE A 220 -15.42 11.45 -0.50
CA PHE A 220 -15.28 12.83 -0.03
C PHE A 220 -14.78 12.89 1.41
N ALA A 221 -15.29 12.03 2.30
CA ALA A 221 -14.86 11.97 3.69
C ALA A 221 -13.36 11.67 3.81
N ILE A 222 -12.85 10.67 3.07
CA ILE A 222 -11.42 10.35 3.06
C ILE A 222 -10.60 11.51 2.46
N SER A 223 -11.04 12.10 1.36
CA SER A 223 -10.33 13.22 0.73
C SER A 223 -10.20 14.40 1.69
N ILE A 224 -11.27 14.78 2.39
CA ILE A 224 -11.27 15.84 3.39
C ILE A 224 -10.34 15.48 4.56
N LEU A 225 -10.40 14.24 5.05
CA LEU A 225 -9.52 13.75 6.12
C LEU A 225 -8.04 13.89 5.72
N LEU A 226 -7.66 13.49 4.51
CA LEU A 226 -6.28 13.61 4.01
C LEU A 226 -5.84 15.08 3.90
N ILE A 227 -6.71 15.98 3.42
CA ILE A 227 -6.42 17.41 3.34
C ILE A 227 -6.20 17.99 4.74
N ILE A 228 -7.10 17.70 5.69
CA ILE A 228 -6.97 18.19 7.08
C ILE A 228 -5.68 17.67 7.71
N SER A 229 -5.39 16.37 7.55
CA SER A 229 -4.16 15.76 8.08
C SER A 229 -2.90 16.45 7.52
N THR A 230 -2.89 16.74 6.22
CA THR A 230 -1.76 17.44 5.57
C THR A 230 -1.59 18.86 6.09
N LEU A 231 -2.69 19.60 6.28
CA LEU A 231 -2.65 20.96 6.82
C LEU A 231 -2.17 21.00 8.28
N LEU A 232 -2.61 20.01 9.09
CA LEU A 232 -2.15 19.90 10.49
C LEU A 232 -0.66 19.60 10.57
N LEU A 233 -0.16 18.67 9.75
CA LEU A 233 1.27 18.35 9.69
C LEU A 233 2.11 19.57 9.28
N ARG A 234 1.65 20.33 8.29
CA ARG A 234 2.35 21.55 7.87
C ARG A 234 2.40 22.61 8.99
N GLY A 235 1.37 22.67 9.85
CA GLY A 235 1.34 23.62 10.97
C GLY A 235 2.23 23.23 12.15
N GLN A 236 2.75 21.99 12.17
CA GLN A 236 3.64 21.47 13.22
C GLN A 236 5.13 21.43 12.80
N MET A 237 5.42 21.63 11.53
CA MET A 237 6.76 21.83 10.99
C MET A 237 7.12 23.33 10.96
#